data_90a7f2ed8457ccd127d40e5de20cb9dd
#
_entry.id   90a7f2ed8457ccd127d40e5de20cb9dd
#
_cell.length_a   1.000
_cell.length_b   1.000
_cell.length_c   1.000
_cell.angle_alpha   90.00
_cell.angle_beta   90.00
_cell.angle_gamma   90.00
#
_symmetry.space_group_name_H-M   'P 1'
#
loop_
_entity.id
_entity.type
_entity.pdbx_description
1 polymer ?
#
loop_
_entity_poly.entity_id
_entity_poly.type
_entity_poly.pdbx_seq_one_letter_code
_entity_poly.pdbx_strand_id
1 'polypeptide(L)'
;MRQNILLLLAAIIISVSSRAQVKKIDTTASIGSISYRVICNNKNENDNQVSVTPKGLGKDVNDFSLNIKGRLRKILVDDLNADGYPDLVLRVYGGANGDMGNIAVITTNGNNTIQPAYFPDIYGNPKISQGYKGHDDFTVMVGTLTQSFPIYLPTDTDTPTGGTRVVQYNIEKNEKGNLSFKVLRSYEKKQ
;
A
#
# COMPACT_ATOMS: atom_id res chain seq x y z
N MET A 1 -20.89 57.16 -42.45
CA MET A 1 -19.71 56.64 -41.69
C MET A 1 -20.26 55.85 -40.51
N ARG A 2 -20.25 54.54 -40.57
CA ARG A 2 -20.66 53.64 -39.45
C ARG A 2 -19.40 53.03 -38.88
N GLN A 3 -19.07 53.35 -37.62
CA GLN A 3 -17.99 52.78 -36.89
C GLN A 3 -18.44 51.41 -36.30
N ASN A 4 -17.79 50.34 -36.72
CA ASN A 4 -17.97 49.03 -36.12
C ASN A 4 -17.03 48.93 -34.90
N ILE A 5 -17.61 48.87 -33.70
CA ILE A 5 -16.90 48.60 -32.46
C ILE A 5 -16.82 47.07 -32.33
N LEU A 6 -15.61 46.54 -32.50
CA LEU A 6 -15.28 45.12 -32.24
C LEU A 6 -15.08 44.93 -30.73
N LEU A 7 -16.02 44.28 -30.05
CA LEU A 7 -15.88 43.86 -28.66
C LEU A 7 -15.07 42.56 -28.62
N LEU A 8 -13.80 42.64 -28.18
CA LEU A 8 -12.97 41.47 -27.88
C LEU A 8 -13.38 40.96 -26.50
N LEU A 9 -14.08 39.81 -26.45
CA LEU A 9 -14.34 39.07 -25.21
C LEU A 9 -13.07 38.25 -24.90
N ALA A 10 -12.28 38.69 -23.93
CA ALA A 10 -11.18 37.90 -23.38
C ALA A 10 -11.77 36.85 -22.42
N ALA A 11 -11.84 35.59 -22.86
CA ALA A 11 -12.18 34.47 -22.01
C ALA A 11 -10.98 34.13 -21.09
N ILE A 12 -11.07 34.51 -19.82
CA ILE A 12 -10.13 34.11 -18.78
C ILE A 12 -10.41 32.65 -18.45
N ILE A 13 -9.59 31.72 -18.97
CA ILE A 13 -9.61 30.33 -18.59
C ILE A 13 -8.96 30.23 -17.22
N ILE A 14 -9.76 30.20 -16.17
CA ILE A 14 -9.30 29.86 -14.81
C ILE A 14 -9.08 28.36 -14.79
N SER A 15 -7.83 27.93 -14.95
CA SER A 15 -7.41 26.54 -14.70
C SER A 15 -7.52 26.28 -13.20
N VAL A 16 -8.64 25.71 -12.78
CA VAL A 16 -8.81 25.19 -11.42
C VAL A 16 -7.94 23.95 -11.33
N SER A 17 -6.73 24.09 -10.79
CA SER A 17 -5.91 22.95 -10.40
C SER A 17 -6.63 22.18 -9.32
N SER A 18 -7.34 21.13 -9.70
CA SER A 18 -7.98 20.19 -8.77
C SER A 18 -6.87 19.46 -8.00
N ARG A 19 -6.46 20.03 -6.88
CA ARG A 19 -5.63 19.32 -5.92
C ARG A 19 -6.47 18.16 -5.40
N ALA A 20 -6.07 16.94 -5.70
CA ALA A 20 -6.71 15.75 -5.15
C ALA A 20 -6.79 15.91 -3.62
N GLN A 21 -8.00 16.00 -3.10
CA GLN A 21 -8.24 16.22 -1.68
C GLN A 21 -7.62 15.06 -0.90
N VAL A 22 -6.68 15.36 -0.02
CA VAL A 22 -6.05 14.36 0.85
C VAL A 22 -7.13 13.72 1.72
N LYS A 23 -7.43 12.45 1.44
CA LYS A 23 -8.51 11.75 2.12
C LYS A 23 -8.01 11.18 3.44
N LYS A 24 -8.49 11.74 4.57
CA LYS A 24 -8.38 11.10 5.89
C LYS A 24 -9.01 9.71 5.81
N ILE A 25 -8.32 8.72 6.36
CA ILE A 25 -8.87 7.38 6.59
C ILE A 25 -9.28 7.27 8.05
N ASP A 26 -10.49 6.80 8.28
CA ASP A 26 -11.04 6.40 9.58
C ASP A 26 -12.02 5.27 9.27
N THR A 27 -11.55 4.04 9.41
CA THR A 27 -12.33 2.86 9.03
C THR A 27 -12.01 1.67 9.92
N THR A 28 -12.92 0.71 9.94
CA THR A 28 -12.75 -0.55 10.65
C THR A 28 -12.76 -1.70 9.66
N ALA A 29 -11.78 -2.58 9.76
CA ALA A 29 -11.72 -3.86 9.06
C ALA A 29 -11.83 -5.00 10.08
N SER A 30 -12.53 -6.10 9.73
CA SER A 30 -12.79 -7.19 10.68
C SER A 30 -12.90 -8.55 10.00
N ILE A 31 -12.54 -9.58 10.75
CA ILE A 31 -12.82 -10.99 10.45
C ILE A 31 -13.34 -11.65 11.74
N GLY A 32 -14.52 -12.25 11.68
CA GLY A 32 -15.16 -12.84 12.86
C GLY A 32 -15.37 -11.81 13.97
N SER A 33 -14.87 -12.10 15.17
CA SER A 33 -14.94 -11.22 16.34
C SER A 33 -13.77 -10.23 16.44
N ILE A 34 -12.75 -10.37 15.59
CA ILE A 34 -11.56 -9.53 15.62
C ILE A 34 -11.76 -8.35 14.68
N SER A 35 -11.45 -7.13 15.15
CA SER A 35 -11.50 -5.92 14.33
C SER A 35 -10.40 -4.95 14.68
N TYR A 36 -10.02 -4.12 13.68
CA TYR A 36 -9.05 -3.06 13.79
C TYR A 36 -9.66 -1.76 13.27
N ARG A 37 -9.90 -0.78 14.16
CA ARG A 37 -10.19 0.58 13.71
C ARG A 37 -8.87 1.27 13.42
N VAL A 38 -8.75 1.80 12.22
CA VAL A 38 -7.51 2.42 11.72
C VAL A 38 -7.79 3.86 11.34
N ILE A 39 -6.99 4.79 11.90
CA ILE A 39 -7.09 6.21 11.64
C ILE A 39 -5.76 6.70 11.07
N CYS A 40 -5.81 7.38 9.91
CA CYS A 40 -4.67 8.05 9.29
C CYS A 40 -5.12 9.37 8.65
N ASN A 41 -4.49 10.47 9.02
CA ASN A 41 -4.84 11.78 8.45
C ASN A 41 -4.32 11.97 7.02
N ASN A 42 -3.35 11.18 6.57
CA ASN A 42 -2.73 11.22 5.23
C ASN A 42 -2.26 12.61 4.76
N LYS A 43 -1.89 13.49 5.69
CA LYS A 43 -1.54 14.89 5.39
C LYS A 43 -0.23 15.02 4.63
N ASN A 44 0.72 14.12 4.87
CA ASN A 44 2.04 14.13 4.28
C ASN A 44 2.16 13.07 3.16
N GLU A 45 2.91 13.36 2.13
CA GLU A 45 3.14 12.41 1.01
C GLU A 45 4.16 11.34 1.35
N ASN A 46 5.06 11.64 2.28
CA ASN A 46 6.20 10.79 2.60
C ASN A 46 6.08 10.10 3.95
N ASP A 47 5.48 10.75 4.95
CA ASP A 47 5.43 10.24 6.32
C ASP A 47 4.07 10.50 6.94
N ASN A 48 3.43 9.45 7.44
CA ASN A 48 2.19 9.56 8.19
C ASN A 48 2.21 8.64 9.41
N GLN A 49 1.52 9.05 10.46
CA GLN A 49 1.24 8.19 11.60
C GLN A 49 -0.13 7.54 11.41
N VAL A 50 -0.19 6.25 11.67
CA VAL A 50 -1.41 5.45 11.70
C VAL A 50 -1.68 5.06 13.15
N SER A 51 -2.87 5.36 13.63
CA SER A 51 -3.36 4.89 14.94
C SER A 51 -4.29 3.71 14.74
N VAL A 52 -4.13 2.67 15.54
CA VAL A 52 -4.88 1.41 15.46
C VAL A 52 -5.48 1.10 16.82
N THR A 53 -6.79 0.88 16.84
CA THR A 53 -7.54 0.37 18.00
C THR A 53 -8.05 -1.03 17.68
N PRO A 54 -7.40 -2.09 18.19
CA PRO A 54 -7.84 -3.46 18.02
C PRO A 54 -9.02 -3.77 18.95
N LYS A 55 -9.87 -4.71 18.53
CA LYS A 55 -10.94 -5.28 19.37
C LYS A 55 -11.03 -6.79 19.14
N GLY A 56 -11.40 -7.52 20.21
CA GLY A 56 -11.54 -8.96 20.17
C GLY A 56 -10.23 -9.73 20.32
N LEU A 57 -9.09 -9.03 20.44
CA LEU A 57 -7.80 -9.60 20.80
C LEU A 57 -7.68 -9.82 22.32
N GLY A 58 -6.63 -10.49 22.75
CA GLY A 58 -6.32 -10.69 24.16
C GLY A 58 -6.19 -9.37 24.92
N LYS A 59 -6.44 -9.41 26.21
CA LYS A 59 -6.49 -8.23 27.10
C LYS A 59 -5.20 -7.41 27.14
N ASP A 60 -4.09 -7.99 26.74
CA ASP A 60 -2.77 -7.36 26.77
C ASP A 60 -2.45 -6.61 25.45
N VAL A 61 -3.34 -6.70 24.44
CA VAL A 61 -3.21 -5.96 23.19
C VAL A 61 -3.95 -4.63 23.30
N ASN A 62 -3.19 -3.56 23.46
CA ASN A 62 -3.69 -2.18 23.61
C ASN A 62 -3.68 -1.46 22.25
N ASP A 63 -4.24 -0.24 22.25
CA ASP A 63 -4.10 0.70 21.15
C ASP A 63 -2.62 0.95 20.85
N PHE A 64 -2.28 1.03 19.57
CA PHE A 64 -0.91 1.29 19.14
C PHE A 64 -0.87 2.25 17.96
N SER A 65 0.32 2.76 17.67
CA SER A 65 0.56 3.59 16.49
C SER A 65 1.82 3.13 15.79
N LEU A 66 1.83 3.32 14.46
CA LEU A 66 3.01 3.06 13.64
C LEU A 66 3.19 4.19 12.62
N ASN A 67 4.44 4.42 12.23
CA ASN A 67 4.77 5.36 11.17
C ASN A 67 4.87 4.61 9.84
N ILE A 68 4.28 5.18 8.80
CA ILE A 68 4.30 4.66 7.44
C ILE A 68 4.99 5.65 6.50
N LYS A 69 5.72 5.14 5.52
CA LYS A 69 6.37 5.93 4.47
C LYS A 69 5.45 6.05 3.25
N GLY A 70 4.66 7.13 3.21
CA GLY A 70 3.65 7.37 2.18
C GLY A 70 2.26 7.58 2.76
N ARG A 71 1.25 7.46 1.90
CA ARG A 71 -0.17 7.59 2.25
C ARG A 71 -0.83 6.21 2.38
N LEU A 72 -1.59 6.02 3.45
CA LEU A 72 -2.44 4.85 3.62
C LEU A 72 -3.59 4.91 2.62
N ARG A 73 -3.77 3.85 1.81
CA ARG A 73 -4.86 3.78 0.82
C ARG A 73 -5.89 2.69 1.13
N LYS A 74 -5.46 1.58 1.67
CA LYS A 74 -6.37 0.45 1.96
C LYS A 74 -5.93 -0.31 3.20
N ILE A 75 -6.90 -0.84 3.90
CA ILE A 75 -6.74 -1.70 5.06
C ILE A 75 -7.38 -3.03 4.74
N LEU A 76 -6.69 -4.11 5.07
CA LEU A 76 -7.17 -5.48 4.94
C LEU A 76 -6.92 -6.21 6.26
N VAL A 77 -7.74 -7.21 6.54
CA VAL A 77 -7.53 -8.16 7.63
C VAL A 77 -7.63 -9.55 7.01
N ASP A 78 -6.61 -10.37 7.21
CA ASP A 78 -6.54 -11.75 6.71
C ASP A 78 -5.52 -12.54 7.53
N ASP A 79 -5.56 -13.85 7.50
CA ASP A 79 -4.53 -14.70 8.11
C ASP A 79 -3.35 -14.87 7.13
N LEU A 80 -2.40 -13.96 7.23
CA LEU A 80 -1.32 -13.84 6.26
C LEU A 80 -0.13 -14.76 6.56
N ASN A 81 0.02 -15.18 7.81
CA ASN A 81 1.06 -16.11 8.24
C ASN A 81 0.55 -17.55 8.38
N ALA A 82 -0.73 -17.81 8.09
CA ALA A 82 -1.42 -19.10 8.15
C ALA A 82 -1.38 -19.75 9.55
N ASP A 83 -1.47 -18.93 10.61
CA ASP A 83 -1.50 -19.41 12.00
C ASP A 83 -2.92 -19.56 12.56
N GLY A 84 -3.94 -19.26 11.76
CA GLY A 84 -5.36 -19.33 12.13
C GLY A 84 -5.89 -18.06 12.79
N TYR A 85 -5.07 -16.99 12.88
CA TYR A 85 -5.45 -15.74 13.52
C TYR A 85 -5.30 -14.55 12.55
N PRO A 86 -6.23 -13.57 12.58
CA PRO A 86 -6.23 -12.50 11.60
C PRO A 86 -5.14 -11.46 11.86
N ASP A 87 -4.44 -11.10 10.79
CA ASP A 87 -3.41 -10.07 10.74
C ASP A 87 -3.95 -8.77 10.13
N LEU A 88 -3.36 -7.64 10.51
CA LEU A 88 -3.66 -6.33 9.93
C LEU A 88 -2.68 -6.00 8.82
N VAL A 89 -3.20 -5.71 7.63
CA VAL A 89 -2.41 -5.33 6.45
C VAL A 89 -2.78 -3.91 6.02
N LEU A 90 -1.80 -3.02 5.98
CA LEU A 90 -1.94 -1.64 5.56
C LEU A 90 -1.25 -1.44 4.21
N ARG A 91 -2.02 -1.12 3.16
CA ARG A 91 -1.47 -0.79 1.83
C ARG A 91 -1.10 0.70 1.81
N VAL A 92 0.18 0.98 1.64
CA VAL A 92 0.77 2.30 1.68
C VAL A 92 1.35 2.65 0.33
N TYR A 93 1.17 3.89 -0.12
CA TYR A 93 1.70 4.36 -1.40
C TYR A 93 2.45 5.66 -1.22
N GLY A 94 3.66 5.69 -1.75
CA GLY A 94 4.59 6.82 -1.69
C GLY A 94 5.29 7.04 -3.02
N GLY A 95 6.47 7.65 -2.96
CA GLY A 95 7.22 8.05 -4.14
C GLY A 95 6.72 9.38 -4.73
N ALA A 96 7.42 9.89 -5.75
CA ALA A 96 7.16 11.21 -6.34
C ALA A 96 5.72 11.37 -6.87
N ASN A 97 5.13 10.30 -7.40
CA ASN A 97 3.77 10.30 -7.97
C ASN A 97 2.75 9.62 -7.04
N GLY A 98 3.17 9.09 -5.88
CA GLY A 98 2.30 8.37 -4.94
C GLY A 98 1.81 7.03 -5.47
N ASP A 99 2.57 6.36 -6.31
CA ASP A 99 2.25 5.09 -6.98
C ASP A 99 3.19 3.93 -6.61
N MET A 100 4.26 4.22 -5.86
CA MET A 100 5.15 3.20 -5.32
C MET A 100 4.51 2.54 -4.09
N GLY A 101 4.08 1.31 -4.28
CA GLY A 101 3.37 0.56 -3.25
C GLY A 101 4.32 -0.08 -2.25
N ASN A 102 3.87 -0.08 -1.00
CA ASN A 102 4.47 -0.80 0.12
C ASN A 102 3.36 -1.32 1.03
N ILE A 103 3.70 -2.21 1.94
CA ILE A 103 2.79 -2.68 2.97
C ILE A 103 3.42 -2.60 4.35
N ALA A 104 2.60 -2.28 5.34
CA ALA A 104 2.92 -2.48 6.74
C ALA A 104 1.98 -3.56 7.28
N VAL A 105 2.55 -4.57 7.91
CA VAL A 105 1.81 -5.73 8.42
C VAL A 105 2.07 -5.89 9.92
N ILE A 106 0.98 -6.05 10.64
CA ILE A 106 0.99 -6.40 12.06
C ILE A 106 0.33 -7.77 12.18
N THR A 107 1.12 -8.77 12.51
CA THR A 107 0.61 -10.12 12.76
C THR A 107 0.20 -10.28 14.21
N THR A 108 -0.73 -11.19 14.45
CA THR A 108 -1.08 -11.64 15.80
C THR A 108 -0.44 -12.99 16.09
N ASN A 109 -0.24 -13.26 17.36
CA ASN A 109 0.19 -14.59 17.83
C ASN A 109 -0.85 -15.08 18.84
N GLY A 110 -1.72 -15.97 18.37
CA GLY A 110 -2.81 -16.52 19.16
C GLY A 110 -3.79 -15.46 19.67
N ASN A 111 -3.92 -14.31 18.98
CA ASN A 111 -4.67 -13.12 19.41
C ASN A 111 -4.21 -12.48 20.75
N ASN A 112 -3.09 -12.92 21.32
CA ASN A 112 -2.61 -12.44 22.62
C ASN A 112 -1.53 -11.37 22.52
N THR A 113 -0.73 -11.38 21.47
CA THR A 113 0.32 -10.40 21.20
C THR A 113 0.31 -9.99 19.75
N ILE A 114 0.93 -8.85 19.45
CA ILE A 114 1.12 -8.35 18.10
C ILE A 114 2.59 -8.22 17.77
N GLN A 115 2.95 -8.46 16.51
CA GLN A 115 4.31 -8.34 16.02
C GLN A 115 4.32 -7.79 14.58
N PRO A 116 5.17 -6.80 14.25
CA PRO A 116 5.32 -6.35 12.87
C PRO A 116 6.03 -7.42 12.03
N ALA A 117 5.60 -7.56 10.78
CA ALA A 117 6.32 -8.31 9.77
C ALA A 117 7.00 -7.35 8.78
N TYR A 118 8.31 -7.49 8.60
CA TYR A 118 9.09 -6.65 7.70
C TYR A 118 8.82 -7.02 6.23
N PHE A 119 8.41 -6.03 5.43
CA PHE A 119 8.29 -6.17 3.99
C PHE A 119 9.56 -5.62 3.31
N PRO A 120 10.25 -6.42 2.47
CA PRO A 120 11.52 -6.02 1.88
C PRO A 120 11.33 -4.93 0.83
N ASP A 121 12.35 -4.07 0.69
CA ASP A 121 12.44 -3.15 -0.43
C ASP A 121 12.62 -3.93 -1.74
N ILE A 122 11.79 -3.61 -2.74
CA ILE A 122 11.82 -4.27 -4.05
C ILE A 122 13.18 -4.11 -4.74
N TYR A 123 13.85 -2.96 -4.54
CA TYR A 123 15.18 -2.69 -5.10
C TYR A 123 16.28 -3.55 -4.47
N GLY A 124 16.02 -4.18 -3.33
CA GLY A 124 16.91 -5.19 -2.73
C GLY A 124 17.05 -6.47 -3.56
N ASN A 125 16.18 -6.68 -4.57
CA ASN A 125 16.23 -7.83 -5.47
C ASN A 125 16.25 -7.38 -6.95
N PRO A 126 17.43 -7.26 -7.59
CA PRO A 126 17.57 -6.76 -8.96
C PRO A 126 16.77 -7.56 -10.00
N LYS A 127 16.57 -8.87 -9.79
CA LYS A 127 15.78 -9.71 -10.71
C LYS A 127 14.28 -9.36 -10.67
N ILE A 128 13.79 -8.93 -9.52
CA ILE A 128 12.39 -8.55 -9.33
C ILE A 128 12.18 -7.10 -9.74
N SER A 129 13.09 -6.19 -9.35
CA SER A 129 12.96 -4.75 -9.60
C SER A 129 13.24 -4.31 -11.04
N GLN A 130 13.69 -5.23 -11.92
CA GLN A 130 13.93 -4.88 -13.32
C GLN A 130 12.64 -4.37 -13.98
N GLY A 131 12.68 -3.15 -14.51
CA GLY A 131 11.53 -2.48 -15.13
C GLY A 131 10.48 -1.94 -14.17
N TYR A 132 10.74 -1.96 -12.86
CA TYR A 132 9.84 -1.42 -11.86
C TYR A 132 9.85 0.11 -11.84
N LYS A 133 8.65 0.73 -11.91
CA LYS A 133 8.42 2.17 -11.73
C LYS A 133 7.21 2.45 -10.83
N GLY A 134 6.81 1.52 -9.95
CA GLY A 134 5.62 1.64 -9.12
C GLY A 134 4.39 1.02 -9.76
N HIS A 135 3.22 1.59 -9.47
CA HIS A 135 1.89 1.11 -9.89
C HIS A 135 1.54 -0.27 -9.32
N ASP A 136 1.96 -0.48 -8.08
CA ASP A 136 1.75 -1.73 -7.38
C ASP A 136 0.28 -2.00 -7.09
N ASP A 137 -0.12 -3.24 -7.23
CA ASP A 137 -1.31 -3.79 -6.60
C ASP A 137 -0.94 -4.95 -5.68
N PHE A 138 -1.66 -5.03 -4.54
CA PHE A 138 -1.46 -6.07 -3.56
C PHE A 138 -2.74 -6.84 -3.33
N THR A 139 -2.65 -8.17 -3.34
CA THR A 139 -3.72 -9.07 -2.93
C THR A 139 -3.23 -9.98 -1.81
N VAL A 140 -4.12 -10.24 -0.85
CA VAL A 140 -3.86 -11.11 0.29
C VAL A 140 -4.74 -12.33 0.15
N MET A 141 -4.14 -13.49 0.38
CA MET A 141 -4.82 -14.77 0.52
C MET A 141 -4.19 -15.47 1.73
N VAL A 142 -4.89 -16.40 2.33
CA VAL A 142 -4.39 -17.15 3.49
C VAL A 142 -2.96 -17.65 3.23
N GLY A 143 -2.03 -17.24 4.09
CA GLY A 143 -0.62 -17.61 4.00
C GLY A 143 0.19 -16.97 2.87
N THR A 144 -0.40 -16.06 2.06
CA THR A 144 0.30 -15.51 0.89
C THR A 144 -0.07 -14.07 0.62
N LEU A 145 0.94 -13.23 0.42
CA LEU A 145 0.83 -11.91 -0.18
C LEU A 145 1.27 -11.96 -1.63
N THR A 146 0.49 -11.38 -2.52
CA THR A 146 0.87 -11.18 -3.92
C THR A 146 0.99 -9.69 -4.21
N GLN A 147 2.15 -9.28 -4.72
CA GLN A 147 2.41 -7.96 -5.30
C GLN A 147 2.42 -8.11 -6.82
N SER A 148 1.76 -7.21 -7.53
CA SER A 148 1.84 -7.14 -8.99
C SER A 148 2.07 -5.69 -9.44
N PHE A 149 2.86 -5.52 -10.49
CA PHE A 149 3.18 -4.22 -11.08
C PHE A 149 3.54 -4.36 -12.55
N PRO A 150 3.31 -3.30 -13.35
CA PRO A 150 3.68 -3.29 -14.76
C PRO A 150 5.20 -3.22 -14.93
N ILE A 151 5.70 -3.86 -16.00
CA ILE A 151 7.11 -3.86 -16.37
C ILE A 151 7.33 -2.82 -17.46
N TYR A 152 8.22 -1.86 -17.20
CA TYR A 152 8.68 -0.88 -18.16
C TYR A 152 9.92 -1.40 -18.87
N LEU A 153 9.87 -1.53 -20.19
CA LEU A 153 11.05 -1.81 -21.00
C LEU A 153 11.95 -0.55 -21.10
N PRO A 154 13.23 -0.69 -21.48
CA PRO A 154 14.13 0.46 -21.58
C PRO A 154 13.67 1.58 -22.55
N THR A 155 12.82 1.23 -23.51
CA THR A 155 12.23 2.15 -24.49
C THR A 155 10.93 2.81 -24.01
N ASP A 156 10.34 2.34 -22.91
CA ASP A 156 9.07 2.85 -22.41
C ASP A 156 9.26 4.16 -21.64
N THR A 157 8.45 5.17 -21.96
CA THR A 157 8.37 6.43 -21.20
C THR A 157 7.28 6.32 -20.12
N ASP A 158 6.03 6.51 -20.51
CA ASP A 158 4.89 6.59 -19.59
C ASP A 158 3.99 5.33 -19.63
N THR A 159 4.01 4.59 -20.75
CA THR A 159 3.17 3.40 -20.92
C THR A 159 4.04 2.15 -20.86
N PRO A 160 3.83 1.25 -19.89
CA PRO A 160 4.58 0.00 -19.80
C PRO A 160 4.17 -0.98 -20.89
N THR A 161 5.15 -1.62 -21.56
CA THR A 161 4.92 -2.62 -22.59
C THR A 161 5.49 -4.00 -22.26
N GLY A 162 6.18 -4.14 -21.12
CA GLY A 162 6.84 -5.39 -20.71
C GLY A 162 5.92 -6.42 -20.05
N GLY A 163 4.58 -6.18 -20.01
CA GLY A 163 3.65 -7.03 -19.30
C GLY A 163 3.56 -6.72 -17.81
N THR A 164 3.24 -7.72 -16.99
CA THR A 164 3.05 -7.55 -15.54
C THR A 164 3.93 -8.53 -14.78
N ARG A 165 4.75 -8.02 -13.86
CA ARG A 165 5.45 -8.85 -12.86
C ARG A 165 4.49 -9.20 -11.74
N VAL A 166 4.51 -10.48 -11.33
CA VAL A 166 3.78 -10.97 -10.17
C VAL A 166 4.79 -11.61 -9.23
N VAL A 167 4.79 -11.15 -7.98
CA VAL A 167 5.66 -11.66 -6.92
C VAL A 167 4.80 -12.16 -5.78
N GLN A 168 5.04 -13.38 -5.36
CA GLN A 168 4.35 -13.98 -4.22
C GLN A 168 5.32 -14.11 -3.04
N TYR A 169 4.81 -13.78 -1.87
CA TYR A 169 5.56 -13.79 -0.62
C TYR A 169 4.83 -14.63 0.41
N ASN A 170 5.61 -15.28 1.28
CA ASN A 170 5.16 -15.81 2.55
C ASN A 170 5.87 -15.08 3.71
N ILE A 171 5.35 -15.21 4.91
CA ILE A 171 6.00 -14.70 6.12
C ILE A 171 6.84 -15.82 6.72
N GLU A 172 8.10 -15.51 7.02
CA GLU A 172 9.02 -16.41 7.72
C GLU A 172 9.56 -15.75 8.99
N LYS A 173 9.79 -16.59 9.99
CA LYS A 173 10.42 -16.19 11.25
C LYS A 173 11.91 -16.47 11.19
N ASN A 174 12.73 -15.46 11.46
CA ASN A 174 14.17 -15.63 11.52
C ASN A 174 14.61 -16.22 12.90
N GLU A 175 15.89 -16.56 13.05
CA GLU A 175 16.45 -17.12 14.28
C GLU A 175 16.25 -16.24 15.51
N LYS A 176 16.11 -14.92 15.34
CA LYS A 176 15.85 -13.95 16.41
C LYS A 176 14.35 -13.78 16.71
N GLY A 177 13.49 -14.54 16.02
CA GLY A 177 12.06 -14.45 16.19
C GLY A 177 11.37 -13.32 15.41
N ASN A 178 12.09 -12.51 14.63
CA ASN A 178 11.51 -11.46 13.82
C ASN A 178 10.84 -12.03 12.58
N LEU A 179 9.67 -11.48 12.22
CA LEU A 179 8.92 -11.87 11.04
C LEU A 179 9.33 -11.01 9.83
N SER A 180 9.48 -11.65 8.68
CA SER A 180 9.79 -10.99 7.43
C SER A 180 9.17 -11.71 6.25
N PHE A 181 8.79 -10.94 5.22
CA PHE A 181 8.35 -11.51 3.96
C PHE A 181 9.54 -12.05 3.16
N LYS A 182 9.36 -13.24 2.63
CA LYS A 182 10.29 -13.90 1.71
C LYS A 182 9.60 -14.15 0.38
N VAL A 183 10.34 -13.95 -0.69
CA VAL A 183 9.86 -14.26 -2.04
C VAL A 183 9.70 -15.77 -2.17
N LEU A 184 8.48 -16.21 -2.37
CA LEU A 184 8.14 -17.60 -2.67
C LEU A 184 8.37 -17.90 -4.15
N ARG A 185 7.87 -17.03 -5.02
CA ARG A 185 8.09 -17.09 -6.47
C ARG A 185 7.85 -15.74 -7.14
N SER A 186 8.44 -15.55 -8.32
CA SER A 186 8.17 -14.41 -9.20
C SER A 186 8.04 -14.90 -10.63
N TYR A 187 7.09 -14.33 -11.37
CA TYR A 187 6.85 -14.62 -12.77
C TYR A 187 6.27 -13.42 -13.51
N GLU A 188 6.29 -13.48 -14.84
CA GLU A 188 5.75 -12.45 -15.70
C GLU A 188 4.49 -12.96 -16.39
N LYS A 189 3.47 -12.11 -16.45
CA LYS A 189 2.30 -12.28 -17.31
C LYS A 189 2.49 -11.38 -18.54
N LYS A 190 2.47 -11.96 -19.72
CA LYS A 190 2.40 -11.19 -20.97
C LYS A 190 1.01 -10.55 -21.06
N GLN A 191 0.98 -9.38 -21.69
CA GLN A 191 -0.29 -8.74 -22.08
C GLN A 191 -0.94 -9.53 -23.20
#